data_93df6c83bcc191cd7b58602e7d08d675
#
_entry.id   93df6c83bcc191cd7b58602e7d08d675
#
_cell.length_a   1.000
_cell.length_b   1.000
_cell.length_c   1.000
_cell.angle_alpha   90.00
_cell.angle_beta   90.00
_cell.angle_gamma   90.00
#
_symmetry.space_group_name_H-M   'P 1'
#
loop_
_entity.id
_entity.type
_entity.pdbx_description
1 polymer ?
#
loop_
_entity_poly.entity_id
_entity_poly.type
_entity_poly.pdbx_seq_one_letter_code
_entity_poly.pdbx_strand_id
1 'polypeptide(L)'
;MSRYISLQGLYDLDNTIFDKIVLPSGIDKNVFINNLLEQSYEFEVLYPNPMYMKNMLEQYCLMRMPAWQRMYNVLTKEYNALENAQLVEEVTTNTTGNTKGSNTSNANQINKVTGYDSVNAVPSGENSDSSNANFNTDSTGKSVVKSERHGSIGVVTPQSMLQQELQVCMHNVMSYIIDDILQKFTIMLY
;
A
#
# COMPACT_ATOMS: atom_id res chain seq x y z
N MET A 1 -29.90 49.37 -11.65
CA MET A 1 -28.94 49.26 -10.56
C MET A 1 -28.49 47.81 -10.51
N SER A 2 -27.27 47.55 -10.88
CA SER A 2 -26.67 46.25 -10.67
C SER A 2 -26.49 46.04 -9.17
N ARG A 3 -27.19 45.08 -8.58
CA ARG A 3 -27.02 44.74 -7.17
C ARG A 3 -25.88 43.74 -7.07
N TYR A 4 -24.76 44.25 -6.68
CA TYR A 4 -23.62 43.46 -6.35
C TYR A 4 -23.88 42.79 -4.99
N ILE A 5 -23.68 41.49 -4.90
CA ILE A 5 -23.87 40.76 -3.66
C ILE A 5 -22.59 39.94 -3.41
N SER A 6 -22.05 40.02 -2.20
CA SER A 6 -20.90 39.19 -1.80
C SER A 6 -21.38 37.78 -1.49
N LEU A 7 -20.43 36.85 -1.43
CA LEU A 7 -20.73 35.46 -1.06
C LEU A 7 -21.31 35.36 0.36
N GLN A 8 -20.82 36.21 1.29
CA GLN A 8 -21.38 36.35 2.64
C GLN A 8 -22.85 36.83 2.58
N GLY A 9 -23.14 37.89 1.80
CA GLY A 9 -24.49 38.40 1.67
C GLY A 9 -25.47 37.40 1.03
N LEU A 10 -24.97 36.55 0.13
CA LEU A 10 -25.73 35.43 -0.45
C LEU A 10 -26.01 34.33 0.58
N TYR A 11 -25.02 34.02 1.42
CA TYR A 11 -25.15 33.06 2.53
C TYR A 11 -26.11 33.55 3.62
N ASP A 12 -26.11 34.86 3.92
CA ASP A 12 -27.06 35.48 4.86
C ASP A 12 -28.51 35.43 4.36
N LEU A 13 -28.70 35.45 3.02
CA LEU A 13 -30.01 35.26 2.40
C LEU A 13 -30.49 33.81 2.42
N ASP A 14 -29.59 32.87 2.20
CA ASP A 14 -29.87 31.44 2.22
C ASP A 14 -28.68 30.68 2.78
N ASN A 15 -28.75 30.34 4.05
CA ASN A 15 -27.70 29.61 4.75
C ASN A 15 -27.52 28.15 4.28
N THR A 16 -28.39 27.66 3.40
CA THR A 16 -28.34 26.30 2.86
C THR A 16 -27.49 26.19 1.58
N ILE A 17 -26.88 27.26 1.09
CA ILE A 17 -26.14 27.31 -0.17
C ILE A 17 -25.02 26.25 -0.20
N PHE A 18 -24.34 26.05 0.94
CA PHE A 18 -23.21 25.12 1.06
C PHE A 18 -23.60 23.71 1.51
N ASP A 19 -24.90 23.40 1.72
CA ASP A 19 -25.32 22.11 2.25
C ASP A 19 -24.88 20.93 1.38
N LYS A 20 -24.86 21.15 0.07
CA LYS A 20 -24.55 20.11 -0.91
C LYS A 20 -23.08 20.05 -1.34
N ILE A 21 -22.23 20.87 -0.74
CA ILE A 21 -20.80 20.84 -1.03
C ILE A 21 -20.21 19.48 -0.60
N VAL A 22 -19.48 18.86 -1.51
CA VAL A 22 -18.73 17.62 -1.28
C VAL A 22 -17.25 17.97 -1.16
N LEU A 23 -16.65 17.61 -0.03
CA LEU A 23 -15.24 17.88 0.29
C LEU A 23 -14.47 16.58 0.51
N PRO A 24 -13.13 16.58 0.36
CA PRO A 24 -12.28 15.45 0.70
C PRO A 24 -12.49 14.97 2.13
N SER A 25 -12.43 13.64 2.32
CA SER A 25 -12.50 13.04 3.64
C SER A 25 -11.35 13.56 4.50
N GLY A 26 -11.66 14.14 5.67
CA GLY A 26 -10.68 14.73 6.58
C GLY A 26 -10.69 16.26 6.62
N ILE A 27 -11.45 16.94 5.75
CA ILE A 27 -11.71 18.38 5.85
C ILE A 27 -13.06 18.59 6.56
N ASP A 28 -13.03 19.33 7.68
CA ASP A 28 -14.26 19.73 8.36
C ASP A 28 -15.01 20.76 7.54
N LYS A 29 -16.27 20.46 7.25
CA LYS A 29 -17.12 21.29 6.40
C LYS A 29 -17.40 22.66 6.99
N ASN A 30 -17.61 22.76 8.30
CA ASN A 30 -17.94 24.03 8.95
C ASN A 30 -16.73 24.96 8.96
N VAL A 31 -15.54 24.39 9.26
CA VAL A 31 -14.28 25.13 9.20
C VAL A 31 -14.00 25.60 7.78
N PHE A 32 -14.26 24.76 6.78
CA PHE A 32 -14.11 25.13 5.37
C PHE A 32 -15.03 26.29 4.97
N ILE A 33 -16.32 26.23 5.31
CA ILE A 33 -17.29 27.28 4.99
C ILE A 33 -16.88 28.60 5.65
N ASN A 34 -16.48 28.59 6.92
CA ASN A 34 -16.05 29.81 7.60
C ASN A 34 -14.82 30.43 6.92
N ASN A 35 -13.83 29.64 6.57
CA ASN A 35 -12.64 30.12 5.85
C ASN A 35 -12.98 30.63 4.44
N LEU A 36 -13.90 29.97 3.74
CA LEU A 36 -14.37 30.40 2.42
C LEU A 36 -15.06 31.75 2.50
N LEU A 37 -15.93 31.95 3.48
CA LEU A 37 -16.63 33.22 3.71
C LEU A 37 -15.65 34.33 4.11
N GLU A 38 -14.69 34.03 4.97
CA GLU A 38 -13.65 34.97 5.38
C GLU A 38 -12.81 35.46 4.19
N GLN A 39 -12.35 34.53 3.34
CA GLN A 39 -11.55 34.87 2.17
C GLN A 39 -12.33 35.51 1.04
N SER A 40 -13.68 35.38 1.02
CA SER A 40 -14.54 35.92 -0.02
C SER A 40 -15.05 37.34 0.26
N TYR A 41 -14.60 38.01 1.31
CA TYR A 41 -15.10 39.29 1.75
C TYR A 41 -15.05 40.39 0.68
N GLU A 42 -14.01 40.39 -0.15
CA GLU A 42 -13.77 41.38 -1.20
C GLU A 42 -14.27 40.93 -2.59
N PHE A 43 -14.97 39.80 -2.64
CA PHE A 43 -15.40 39.21 -3.90
C PHE A 43 -16.92 39.30 -4.07
N GLU A 44 -17.34 39.56 -5.29
CA GLU A 44 -18.74 39.48 -5.71
C GLU A 44 -19.05 38.12 -6.33
N VAL A 45 -20.27 37.64 -6.11
CA VAL A 45 -20.72 36.41 -6.73
C VAL A 45 -21.16 36.61 -8.18
N LEU A 46 -20.77 35.69 -9.05
CA LEU A 46 -21.20 35.64 -10.45
C LEU A 46 -22.72 35.35 -10.58
N TYR A 47 -23.24 34.57 -9.63
CA TYR A 47 -24.63 34.08 -9.67
C TYR A 47 -25.37 34.49 -8.41
N PRO A 48 -26.10 35.61 -8.45
CA PRO A 48 -26.80 36.15 -7.28
C PRO A 48 -28.07 35.39 -6.87
N ASN A 49 -28.48 34.38 -7.65
CA ASN A 49 -29.60 33.51 -7.30
C ASN A 49 -29.12 32.37 -6.42
N PRO A 50 -29.55 32.24 -5.14
CA PRO A 50 -29.07 31.23 -4.21
C PRO A 50 -29.30 29.82 -4.69
N MET A 51 -30.46 29.51 -5.25
CA MET A 51 -30.78 28.16 -5.73
C MET A 51 -29.91 27.75 -6.91
N TYR A 52 -29.66 28.69 -7.83
CA TYR A 52 -28.77 28.42 -8.97
C TYR A 52 -27.32 28.24 -8.50
N MET A 53 -26.86 29.11 -7.62
CA MET A 53 -25.51 29.03 -7.02
C MET A 53 -25.29 27.70 -6.30
N LYS A 54 -26.24 27.27 -5.47
CA LYS A 54 -26.20 25.97 -4.77
C LYS A 54 -26.01 24.79 -5.73
N ASN A 55 -26.78 24.73 -6.80
CA ASN A 55 -26.70 23.64 -7.79
C ASN A 55 -25.38 23.68 -8.58
N MET A 56 -24.92 24.87 -8.94
CA MET A 56 -23.65 25.04 -9.65
C MET A 56 -22.45 24.64 -8.77
N LEU A 57 -22.47 25.01 -7.48
CA LEU A 57 -21.46 24.59 -6.51
C LEU A 57 -21.45 23.09 -6.33
N GLU A 58 -22.62 22.47 -6.17
CA GLU A 58 -22.74 21.01 -6.06
C GLU A 58 -22.08 20.31 -7.25
N GLN A 59 -22.47 20.68 -8.48
CA GLN A 59 -21.94 20.07 -9.70
C GLN A 59 -20.43 20.28 -9.84
N TYR A 60 -19.95 21.48 -9.54
CA TYR A 60 -18.53 21.80 -9.61
C TYR A 60 -17.71 20.98 -8.60
N CYS A 61 -18.18 20.92 -7.34
CA CYS A 61 -17.51 20.14 -6.30
C CYS A 61 -17.50 18.64 -6.64
N LEU A 62 -18.59 18.08 -7.14
CA LEU A 62 -18.63 16.69 -7.58
C LEU A 62 -17.63 16.40 -8.70
N MET A 63 -17.50 17.31 -9.67
CA MET A 63 -16.54 17.17 -10.77
C MET A 63 -15.09 17.25 -10.28
N ARG A 64 -14.79 18.13 -9.33
CA ARG A 64 -13.42 18.38 -8.83
C ARG A 64 -13.02 17.44 -7.69
N MET A 65 -13.98 16.82 -7.00
CA MET A 65 -13.75 15.95 -5.84
C MET A 65 -12.67 14.88 -6.06
N PRO A 66 -12.61 14.14 -7.19
CA PRO A 66 -11.58 13.13 -7.38
C PRO A 66 -10.16 13.71 -7.40
N ALA A 67 -9.98 14.92 -7.95
CA ALA A 67 -8.69 15.60 -7.98
C ALA A 67 -8.30 16.12 -6.59
N TRP A 68 -9.22 16.76 -5.88
CA TRP A 68 -9.01 17.25 -4.52
C TRP A 68 -8.71 16.13 -3.52
N GLN A 69 -9.42 14.99 -3.65
CA GLN A 69 -9.17 13.82 -2.78
C GLN A 69 -7.78 13.23 -3.02
N ARG A 70 -7.34 13.14 -4.28
CA ARG A 70 -5.98 12.68 -4.59
C ARG A 70 -4.92 13.61 -4.02
N MET A 71 -5.10 14.91 -4.18
CA MET A 71 -4.18 15.91 -3.63
C MET A 71 -4.13 15.84 -2.10
N TYR A 72 -5.29 15.75 -1.44
CA TYR A 72 -5.39 15.58 0.00
C TYR A 72 -4.65 14.32 0.48
N ASN A 73 -4.89 13.19 -0.16
CA ASN A 73 -4.25 11.92 0.19
C ASN A 73 -2.72 11.94 0.00
N VAL A 74 -2.22 12.70 -1.00
CA VAL A 74 -0.78 12.83 -1.21
C VAL A 74 -0.15 13.71 -0.15
N LEU A 75 -0.77 14.85 0.17
CA LEU A 75 -0.23 15.83 1.13
C LEU A 75 -0.39 15.41 2.59
N THR A 76 -1.37 14.55 2.90
CA THR A 76 -1.57 14.01 4.26
C THR A 76 -0.89 12.66 4.48
N LYS A 77 -0.20 12.12 3.45
CA LYS A 77 0.51 10.86 3.59
C LYS A 77 1.72 11.03 4.49
N GLU A 78 1.67 10.39 5.65
CA GLU A 78 2.81 10.33 6.54
C GLU A 78 3.93 9.50 5.90
N TYR A 79 5.11 10.07 5.78
CA TYR A 79 6.31 9.38 5.38
C TYR A 79 7.52 9.96 6.12
N ASN A 80 8.56 9.16 6.29
CA ASN A 80 9.78 9.65 6.89
C ASN A 80 10.67 10.28 5.80
N ALA A 81 10.85 11.61 5.86
CA ALA A 81 11.63 12.35 4.86
C ALA A 81 13.10 11.90 4.78
N LEU A 82 13.63 11.28 5.84
CA LEU A 82 15.01 10.78 5.89
C LEU A 82 15.14 9.34 5.40
N GLU A 83 14.02 8.60 5.29
CA GLU A 83 13.94 7.23 4.81
C GLU A 83 13.19 7.18 3.49
N ASN A 84 13.88 7.47 2.38
CA ASN A 84 13.26 7.49 1.05
C ASN A 84 13.14 6.11 0.40
N ALA A 85 13.66 5.07 1.05
CA ALA A 85 13.57 3.69 0.57
C ALA A 85 13.16 2.73 1.67
N GLN A 86 12.03 2.13 1.48
CA GLN A 86 11.59 0.95 2.22
C GLN A 86 11.45 -0.20 1.22
N LEU A 87 12.39 -1.13 1.24
CA LEU A 87 12.35 -2.33 0.43
C LEU A 87 11.97 -3.50 1.33
N VAL A 88 10.81 -4.09 1.04
CA VAL A 88 10.38 -5.34 1.65
C VAL A 88 10.51 -6.42 0.59
N GLU A 89 11.43 -7.34 0.78
CA GLU A 89 11.63 -8.49 -0.08
C GLU A 89 11.21 -9.75 0.66
N GLU A 90 10.23 -10.46 0.12
CA GLU A 90 9.78 -11.74 0.64
C GLU A 90 10.15 -12.84 -0.37
N VAL A 91 11.13 -13.66 -0.01
CA VAL A 91 11.56 -14.79 -0.81
C VAL A 91 10.97 -16.07 -0.23
N THR A 92 10.06 -16.68 -0.98
CA THR A 92 9.49 -17.98 -0.64
C THR A 92 10.21 -19.06 -1.43
N THR A 93 10.98 -19.92 -0.76
CA THR A 93 11.64 -21.07 -1.36
C THR A 93 10.88 -22.33 -1.02
N ASN A 94 10.35 -23.00 -2.03
CA ASN A 94 9.73 -24.30 -1.91
C ASN A 94 10.73 -25.36 -2.37
N THR A 95 11.14 -26.25 -1.47
CA THR A 95 12.03 -27.37 -1.78
C THR A 95 11.23 -28.65 -1.74
N THR A 96 11.24 -29.39 -2.86
CA THR A 96 10.64 -30.70 -2.94
C THR A 96 11.75 -31.71 -3.27
N GLY A 97 12.02 -32.61 -2.36
CA GLY A 97 12.99 -33.67 -2.56
C GLY A 97 12.29 -35.03 -2.56
N ASN A 98 12.61 -35.87 -3.56
CA ASN A 98 12.19 -37.25 -3.59
C ASN A 98 13.50 -38.11 -3.64
N THR A 99 13.72 -38.89 -2.62
CA THR A 99 14.85 -39.81 -2.56
C THR A 99 14.34 -41.23 -2.62
N LYS A 100 14.67 -41.92 -3.71
CA LYS A 100 14.42 -43.35 -3.90
C LYS A 100 15.70 -44.10 -3.78
N GLY A 101 15.68 -45.12 -2.96
CA GLY A 101 16.84 -46.01 -2.83
C GLY A 101 16.40 -47.47 -2.70
N SER A 102 17.19 -48.35 -3.23
CA SER A 102 17.05 -49.80 -3.00
C SER A 102 18.33 -50.33 -2.41
N ASN A 103 18.21 -51.07 -1.32
CA ASN A 103 19.33 -51.78 -0.70
C ASN A 103 19.06 -53.26 -0.85
N THR A 104 19.98 -53.93 -1.55
CA THR A 104 19.93 -55.37 -1.72
C THR A 104 21.08 -55.96 -0.93
N SER A 105 20.76 -56.76 0.07
CA SER A 105 21.75 -57.47 0.87
C SER A 105 21.59 -58.97 0.60
N ASN A 106 22.67 -59.58 0.11
CA ASN A 106 22.76 -61.02 -0.11
C ASN A 106 23.79 -61.58 0.87
N ALA A 107 23.38 -62.45 1.74
CA ALA A 107 24.26 -63.15 2.67
C ALA A 107 24.20 -64.68 2.38
N ASN A 108 25.30 -65.23 1.95
CA ASN A 108 25.44 -66.66 1.81
C ASN A 108 26.27 -67.17 2.97
N GLN A 109 25.71 -68.05 3.77
CA GLN A 109 26.38 -68.70 4.84
C GLN A 109 26.44 -70.21 4.54
N ILE A 110 27.67 -70.74 4.35
CA ILE A 110 27.92 -72.14 4.15
C ILE A 110 28.51 -72.73 5.43
N ASN A 111 27.74 -73.54 6.09
CA ASN A 111 28.23 -74.29 7.25
C ASN A 111 28.93 -75.58 6.80
N LYS A 112 30.16 -75.72 7.23
CA LYS A 112 30.99 -76.90 6.90
C LYS A 112 31.24 -77.72 8.15
N VAL A 113 31.08 -79.02 8.06
CA VAL A 113 31.37 -79.95 9.15
C VAL A 113 32.52 -80.90 8.69
N THR A 114 33.53 -81.02 9.52
CA THR A 114 34.63 -82.02 9.32
C THR A 114 34.31 -83.29 10.05
N GLY A 115 34.28 -84.41 9.34
CA GLY A 115 34.24 -85.74 10.00
C GLY A 115 35.51 -86.03 10.79
N TYR A 116 35.39 -86.86 11.82
CA TYR A 116 36.43 -87.13 12.81
C TYR A 116 37.78 -87.59 12.22
N ASP A 117 37.83 -87.98 11.00
CA ASP A 117 39.07 -88.46 10.37
C ASP A 117 39.22 -87.94 8.90
N SER A 118 38.66 -86.79 8.60
CA SER A 118 38.69 -86.22 7.28
C SER A 118 39.38 -84.83 7.27
N VAL A 119 40.31 -84.63 6.38
CA VAL A 119 41.03 -83.38 6.17
C VAL A 119 40.19 -82.38 5.40
N ASN A 120 39.08 -82.82 4.79
CA ASN A 120 38.19 -81.96 3.98
C ASN A 120 36.88 -81.73 4.68
N ALA A 121 36.51 -80.43 4.88
CA ALA A 121 35.26 -80.04 5.38
C ALA A 121 34.14 -80.09 4.28
N VAL A 122 33.07 -80.84 4.57
CA VAL A 122 31.94 -81.00 3.67
C VAL A 122 30.83 -80.01 4.07
N PRO A 123 30.13 -79.31 3.12
CA PRO A 123 29.06 -78.46 3.44
C PRO A 123 27.92 -79.29 4.08
N SER A 124 27.47 -78.85 5.28
CA SER A 124 26.35 -79.48 6.00
C SER A 124 25.07 -78.73 5.94
N GLY A 125 25.12 -77.50 5.47
CA GLY A 125 23.96 -76.68 5.24
C GLY A 125 24.36 -75.36 4.57
N GLU A 126 23.56 -74.93 3.64
CA GLU A 126 23.70 -73.67 2.95
C GLU A 126 22.47 -72.81 3.28
N ASN A 127 22.71 -71.65 3.86
CA ASN A 127 21.70 -70.65 4.10
C ASN A 127 21.99 -69.49 3.19
N SER A 128 21.02 -69.15 2.32
CA SER A 128 21.08 -67.97 1.50
C SER A 128 19.96 -67.04 1.91
N ASP A 129 20.31 -65.95 2.51
CA ASP A 129 19.39 -64.86 2.86
C ASP A 129 19.53 -63.72 1.85
N SER A 130 18.43 -63.39 1.19
CA SER A 130 18.39 -62.22 0.36
C SER A 130 17.30 -61.25 0.86
N SER A 131 17.71 -60.10 1.29
CA SER A 131 16.77 -59.03 1.69
C SER A 131 16.86 -57.86 0.72
N ASN A 132 15.71 -57.42 0.26
CA ASN A 132 15.55 -56.27 -0.63
C ASN A 132 14.71 -55.22 0.08
N ALA A 133 15.33 -54.11 0.45
CA ALA A 133 14.64 -53.00 1.06
C ALA A 133 14.58 -51.83 0.09
N ASN A 134 13.38 -51.49 -0.32
CA ASN A 134 13.11 -50.28 -1.10
C ASN A 134 12.61 -49.17 -0.18
N PHE A 135 13.24 -48.02 -0.23
CA PHE A 135 12.77 -46.87 0.50
C PHE A 135 12.46 -45.69 -0.45
N ASN A 136 11.38 -45.02 -0.16
CA ASN A 136 11.00 -43.80 -0.84
C ASN A 136 10.78 -42.74 0.25
N THR A 137 11.56 -41.69 0.20
CA THR A 137 11.43 -40.58 1.15
C THR A 137 11.05 -39.31 0.38
N ASP A 138 9.86 -38.83 0.61
CA ASP A 138 9.40 -37.53 0.10
C ASP A 138 9.63 -36.45 1.17
N SER A 139 10.37 -35.44 0.81
CA SER A 139 10.64 -34.30 1.68
C SER A 139 10.12 -33.05 1.02
N THR A 140 9.24 -32.33 1.72
CA THR A 140 8.76 -31.00 1.31
C THR A 140 9.17 -30.00 2.36
N GLY A 141 9.90 -28.98 1.94
CA GLY A 141 10.30 -27.86 2.79
C GLY A 141 9.81 -26.54 2.20
N LYS A 142 9.21 -25.68 3.04
CA LYS A 142 8.90 -24.31 2.70
C LYS A 142 9.71 -23.38 3.59
N SER A 143 10.55 -22.54 2.98
CA SER A 143 11.28 -21.49 3.67
C SER A 143 10.79 -20.13 3.19
N VAL A 144 10.41 -19.25 4.11
CA VAL A 144 10.03 -17.88 3.83
C VAL A 144 11.06 -16.98 4.51
N VAL A 145 11.79 -16.23 3.71
CA VAL A 145 12.74 -15.22 4.20
C VAL A 145 12.19 -13.86 3.88
N LYS A 146 11.89 -13.06 4.92
CA LYS A 146 11.46 -11.68 4.80
C LYS A 146 12.64 -10.77 5.14
N SER A 147 13.08 -9.99 4.18
CA SER A 147 14.13 -8.99 4.34
C SER A 147 13.52 -7.60 4.24
N GLU A 148 13.62 -6.84 5.30
CA GLU A 148 13.20 -5.44 5.33
C GLU A 148 14.44 -4.57 5.38
N ARG A 149 14.54 -3.66 4.41
CA ARG A 149 15.62 -2.68 4.34
C ARG A 149 15.02 -1.29 4.39
N HIS A 150 15.43 -0.52 5.40
CA HIS A 150 15.11 0.87 5.57
C HIS A 150 16.35 1.72 5.33
N GLY A 151 16.19 2.86 4.65
CA GLY A 151 17.31 3.75 4.47
C GLY A 151 17.15 4.73 3.32
N SER A 152 18.20 5.49 3.05
CA SER A 152 18.28 6.41 1.91
C SER A 152 19.04 5.75 0.76
N ILE A 153 18.41 5.67 -0.40
CA ILE A 153 19.11 5.35 -1.65
C ILE A 153 19.79 6.63 -2.11
N GLY A 154 20.98 6.87 -1.67
CA GLY A 154 22.01 7.87 -1.92
C GLY A 154 21.96 8.89 -3.05
N VAL A 155 20.82 9.09 -3.72
CA VAL A 155 20.69 10.00 -4.86
C VAL A 155 20.31 11.43 -4.41
N VAL A 156 19.70 11.57 -3.24
CA VAL A 156 19.22 12.87 -2.72
C VAL A 156 19.82 13.11 -1.34
N THR A 157 20.37 14.30 -1.13
CA THR A 157 20.93 14.64 0.17
C THR A 157 19.83 14.83 1.22
N PRO A 158 20.05 14.49 2.51
CA PRO A 158 19.06 14.70 3.57
C PRO A 158 18.54 16.13 3.64
N GLN A 159 19.39 17.13 3.36
CA GLN A 159 18.99 18.52 3.33
C GLN A 159 18.00 18.87 2.22
N SER A 160 18.20 18.33 1.01
CA SER A 160 17.25 18.54 -0.09
C SER A 160 15.93 17.85 0.15
N MET A 161 15.92 16.70 0.81
CA MET A 161 14.71 16.00 1.22
C MET A 161 13.92 16.81 2.24
N LEU A 162 14.58 17.38 3.25
CA LEU A 162 13.95 18.24 4.24
C LEU A 162 13.42 19.53 3.62
N GLN A 163 14.11 20.12 2.64
CA GLN A 163 13.62 21.28 1.91
C GLN A 163 12.37 20.96 1.10
N GLN A 164 12.33 19.81 0.44
CA GLN A 164 11.15 19.35 -0.29
C GLN A 164 9.97 19.10 0.65
N GLU A 165 10.23 18.50 1.81
CA GLU A 165 9.22 18.29 2.85
C GLU A 165 8.66 19.61 3.36
N LEU A 166 9.51 20.60 3.62
CA LEU A 166 9.09 21.94 4.03
C LEU A 166 8.18 22.58 2.97
N GLN A 167 8.51 22.43 1.69
CA GLN A 167 7.66 22.93 0.60
C GLN A 167 6.27 22.25 0.60
N VAL A 168 6.23 20.92 0.80
CA VAL A 168 4.97 20.18 0.89
C VAL A 168 4.13 20.65 2.08
N CYS A 169 4.77 20.87 3.24
CA CYS A 169 4.08 21.37 4.44
C CYS A 169 3.52 22.80 4.28
N MET A 170 4.09 23.60 3.40
CA MET A 170 3.56 24.93 3.08
C MET A 170 2.28 24.90 2.23
N HIS A 171 2.00 23.80 1.57
CA HIS A 171 0.79 23.67 0.76
C HIS A 171 -0.43 23.36 1.63
N ASN A 172 -1.34 24.33 1.73
CA ASN A 172 -2.61 24.12 2.40
C ASN A 172 -3.68 23.72 1.40
N VAL A 173 -4.09 22.45 1.47
CA VAL A 173 -5.12 21.88 0.58
C VAL A 173 -6.43 22.65 0.69
N MET A 174 -6.78 23.09 1.89
CA MET A 174 -8.01 23.85 2.12
C MET A 174 -7.99 25.18 1.38
N SER A 175 -6.87 25.93 1.47
CA SER A 175 -6.71 27.19 0.74
C SER A 175 -6.78 26.98 -0.77
N TYR A 176 -6.16 25.93 -1.28
CA TYR A 176 -6.22 25.61 -2.71
C TYR A 176 -7.66 25.34 -3.19
N ILE A 177 -8.45 24.59 -2.42
CA ILE A 177 -9.86 24.31 -2.76
C ILE A 177 -10.69 25.59 -2.69
N ILE A 178 -10.44 26.46 -1.70
CA ILE A 178 -11.11 27.75 -1.57
C ILE A 178 -10.80 28.64 -2.79
N ASP A 179 -9.54 28.77 -3.17
CA ASP A 179 -9.11 29.55 -4.34
C ASP A 179 -9.74 29.03 -5.62
N ASP A 180 -9.79 27.71 -5.81
CA ASP A 180 -10.41 27.06 -6.98
C ASP A 180 -11.92 27.39 -7.08
N ILE A 181 -12.62 27.43 -5.94
CA ILE A 181 -14.04 27.82 -5.87
C ILE A 181 -14.21 29.33 -6.11
N LEU A 182 -13.41 30.16 -5.44
CA LEU A 182 -13.50 31.61 -5.59
C LEU A 182 -13.24 32.06 -7.02
N GLN A 183 -12.19 31.54 -7.66
CA GLN A 183 -11.88 31.85 -9.06
C GLN A 183 -13.02 31.50 -10.03
N LYS A 184 -13.82 30.48 -9.70
CA LYS A 184 -14.89 30.01 -10.57
C LYS A 184 -16.21 30.74 -10.35
N PHE A 185 -16.51 31.14 -9.12
CA PHE A 185 -17.84 31.63 -8.72
C PHE A 185 -17.87 33.09 -8.32
N THR A 186 -16.70 33.72 -8.22
CA THR A 186 -16.62 35.13 -7.78
C THR A 186 -15.79 35.99 -8.73
N ILE A 187 -15.95 37.27 -8.63
CA ILE A 187 -15.16 38.29 -9.33
C ILE A 187 -14.59 39.25 -8.28
N MET A 188 -13.31 39.57 -8.39
CA MET A 188 -12.67 40.58 -7.57
C MET A 188 -13.10 41.95 -8.09
N LEU A 189 -13.60 42.80 -7.19
CA LEU A 189 -13.89 44.20 -7.49
C LEU A 189 -12.58 45.00 -7.32
N TYR A 190 -12.25 45.76 -8.34
CA TYR A 190 -11.22 46.78 -8.30
C TYR A 190 -11.86 48.17 -8.12
#